data_7d56a9d72f789c6a05387e70e3ca1c90
#
_entry.id   7d56a9d72f789c6a05387e70e3ca1c90
#
_cell.length_a   1.000
_cell.length_b   1.000
_cell.length_c   1.000
_cell.angle_alpha   90.00
_cell.angle_beta   90.00
_cell.angle_gamma   90.00
#
_symmetry.space_group_name_H-M   'P 1'
#
loop_
_entity.id
_entity.type
_entity.pdbx_description
1 polymer ?
#
loop_
_entity_poly.entity_id
_entity_poly.type
_entity_poly.pdbx_seq_one_letter_code
_entity_poly.pdbx_strand_id
1 'polypeptide(L)'
;MEAYGKILLIAMPAFLLLVLFEKWYGWRKGFDTVRNMDMISSLSSGITNVTKDVVGLYLIVLSYPFFLRHLALVEVKATWLVYLIAFVALDFAGYWIHRLQHVFNFFWNGHIIHHSSEEYNLACALRQSISGIVKTFAVFLLPAAIFGVPANVIAIVAPLHLFAQFWYHTRHIGRMGFLELFLVTPSHHRVHHAINPEYIDKNFSQILIIWDRLFGTFQEEQKNIPPVYGITRPVATWNPIRINFQHVWLLIKDAWHAHSWWDKLRIWFMPTGWRPADVAAQYPVYKIVDVYHFEKYDEGGNSFFATWIWIQMTTLLLLVSYLFANIGLIKSLDSSYIILYGIFVFIYVYAYTELMDRNKYAPIWEALKAAMAIGIIIYTGDWFGASGFVSGIQYVLIGWFLLSFAITVWLSKKEQGPTELSAAH
;
A
#
# COMPACT_ATOMS: atom_id res chain seq x y z
N MET A 1 8.62 -11.13 -15.30
CA MET A 1 7.60 -10.06 -15.38
C MET A 1 6.31 -10.55 -16.04
N GLU A 2 6.32 -11.17 -17.21
CA GLU A 2 5.09 -11.67 -17.88
C GLU A 2 4.30 -12.69 -17.06
N ALA A 3 4.98 -13.71 -16.50
CA ALA A 3 4.32 -14.69 -15.63
C ALA A 3 3.67 -14.03 -14.41
N TYR A 4 4.33 -13.05 -13.81
CA TYR A 4 3.80 -12.30 -12.69
C TYR A 4 2.57 -11.45 -13.11
N GLY A 5 2.64 -10.76 -14.27
CA GLY A 5 1.50 -10.05 -14.82
C GLY A 5 0.27 -10.96 -15.05
N LYS A 6 0.49 -12.16 -15.59
CA LYS A 6 -0.60 -13.15 -15.78
C LYS A 6 -1.24 -13.61 -14.47
N ILE A 7 -0.45 -13.79 -13.40
CA ILE A 7 -0.97 -14.11 -12.07
C ILE A 7 -1.83 -12.95 -11.55
N LEU A 8 -1.39 -11.71 -11.73
CA LEU A 8 -2.14 -10.52 -11.29
C LEU A 8 -3.48 -10.34 -12.00
N LEU A 9 -3.59 -10.76 -13.26
CA LEU A 9 -4.87 -10.75 -14.00
C LEU A 9 -5.95 -11.65 -13.36
N ILE A 10 -5.55 -12.64 -12.57
CA ILE A 10 -6.46 -13.49 -11.80
C ILE A 10 -6.59 -12.96 -10.37
N ALA A 11 -5.48 -12.63 -9.75
CA ALA A 11 -5.45 -12.22 -8.34
C ALA A 11 -6.18 -10.90 -8.09
N MET A 12 -6.00 -9.88 -8.95
CA MET A 12 -6.65 -8.57 -8.75
C MET A 12 -8.17 -8.63 -8.79
N PRO A 13 -8.82 -9.26 -9.80
CA PRO A 13 -10.26 -9.47 -9.77
C PRO A 13 -10.74 -10.31 -8.57
N ALA A 14 -9.98 -11.34 -8.17
CA ALA A 14 -10.33 -12.16 -7.01
C ALA A 14 -10.33 -11.34 -5.72
N PHE A 15 -9.31 -10.53 -5.48
CA PHE A 15 -9.26 -9.63 -4.32
C PHE A 15 -10.37 -8.57 -4.37
N LEU A 16 -10.62 -7.98 -5.53
CA LEU A 16 -11.71 -7.02 -5.70
C LEU A 16 -13.07 -7.66 -5.36
N LEU A 17 -13.33 -8.86 -5.84
CA LEU A 17 -14.55 -9.58 -5.52
C LEU A 17 -14.70 -9.87 -4.02
N LEU A 18 -13.62 -10.23 -3.33
CA LEU A 18 -13.63 -10.45 -1.87
C LEU A 18 -13.93 -9.15 -1.12
N VAL A 19 -13.34 -8.02 -1.51
CA VAL A 19 -13.60 -6.70 -0.92
C VAL A 19 -15.06 -6.28 -1.17
N LEU A 20 -15.57 -6.46 -2.40
CA LEU A 20 -16.96 -6.15 -2.72
C LEU A 20 -17.94 -7.08 -1.98
N PHE A 21 -17.57 -8.34 -1.80
CA PHE A 21 -18.34 -9.28 -0.98
C PHE A 21 -18.39 -8.86 0.48
N GLU A 22 -17.26 -8.45 1.08
CA GLU A 22 -17.23 -7.93 2.45
C GLU A 22 -18.12 -6.69 2.59
N LYS A 23 -18.06 -5.77 1.61
CA LYS A 23 -18.92 -4.58 1.58
C LYS A 23 -20.40 -4.95 1.53
N TRP A 24 -20.77 -5.84 0.63
CA TRP A 24 -22.15 -6.35 0.51
C TRP A 24 -22.60 -7.05 1.79
N TYR A 25 -21.74 -7.90 2.37
CA TYR A 25 -22.03 -8.61 3.62
C TYR A 25 -22.25 -7.65 4.79
N GLY A 26 -21.38 -6.64 4.93
CA GLY A 26 -21.51 -5.59 5.95
C GLY A 26 -22.84 -4.82 5.80
N TRP A 27 -23.17 -4.40 4.59
CA TRP A 27 -24.44 -3.76 4.30
C TRP A 27 -25.64 -4.66 4.67
N ARG A 28 -25.64 -5.94 4.31
CA ARG A 28 -26.68 -6.90 4.65
C ARG A 28 -26.84 -7.14 6.14
N LYS A 29 -25.76 -7.03 6.90
CA LYS A 29 -25.74 -7.22 8.36
C LYS A 29 -26.02 -5.94 9.15
N GLY A 30 -26.13 -4.79 8.50
CA GLY A 30 -26.23 -3.48 9.17
C GLY A 30 -24.94 -3.09 9.90
N PHE A 31 -23.80 -3.64 9.49
CA PHE A 31 -22.47 -3.37 10.04
C PHE A 31 -21.50 -3.05 8.89
N ASP A 32 -21.65 -1.86 8.32
CA ASP A 32 -20.79 -1.41 7.20
C ASP A 32 -19.38 -1.08 7.73
N THR A 33 -18.38 -1.77 7.16
CA THR A 33 -16.97 -1.61 7.51
C THR A 33 -16.14 -1.07 6.34
N VAL A 34 -16.78 -0.83 5.17
CA VAL A 34 -16.09 -0.51 3.93
C VAL A 34 -16.60 0.82 3.35
N ARG A 35 -15.97 1.93 3.73
CA ARG A 35 -16.27 3.26 3.16
C ARG A 35 -15.75 3.37 1.72
N ASN A 36 -16.52 3.98 0.82
CA ASN A 36 -16.20 4.03 -0.61
C ASN A 36 -14.84 4.68 -0.90
N MET A 37 -14.57 5.87 -0.37
CA MET A 37 -13.33 6.62 -0.66
C MET A 37 -12.11 5.93 -0.08
N ASP A 38 -12.20 5.39 1.14
CA ASP A 38 -11.14 4.59 1.75
C ASP A 38 -10.83 3.32 0.94
N MET A 39 -11.87 2.62 0.48
CA MET A 39 -11.72 1.42 -0.36
C MET A 39 -11.03 1.76 -1.69
N ILE A 40 -11.45 2.84 -2.37
CA ILE A 40 -10.82 3.27 -3.63
C ILE A 40 -9.36 3.65 -3.41
N SER A 41 -9.04 4.39 -2.33
CA SER A 41 -7.67 4.70 -1.94
C SER A 41 -6.83 3.43 -1.71
N SER A 42 -7.39 2.44 -1.02
CA SER A 42 -6.75 1.16 -0.73
C SER A 42 -6.47 0.33 -1.99
N LEU A 43 -7.47 0.22 -2.89
CA LEU A 43 -7.32 -0.43 -4.19
C LEU A 43 -6.28 0.28 -5.07
N SER A 44 -6.28 1.61 -5.06
CA SER A 44 -5.31 2.44 -5.78
C SER A 44 -3.89 2.21 -5.29
N SER A 45 -3.71 2.06 -3.98
CA SER A 45 -2.42 1.70 -3.39
C SER A 45 -1.94 0.33 -3.87
N GLY A 46 -2.82 -0.67 -3.88
CA GLY A 46 -2.51 -1.99 -4.42
C GLY A 46 -2.08 -1.93 -5.89
N ILE A 47 -2.82 -1.19 -6.73
CA ILE A 47 -2.48 -1.00 -8.15
C ILE A 47 -1.10 -0.36 -8.32
N THR A 48 -0.79 0.71 -7.59
CA THR A 48 0.52 1.37 -7.70
C THR A 48 1.65 0.44 -7.29
N ASN A 49 1.46 -0.34 -6.22
CA ASN A 49 2.46 -1.29 -5.74
C ASN A 49 2.74 -2.40 -6.76
N VAL A 50 1.70 -3.08 -7.28
CA VAL A 50 1.89 -4.15 -8.28
C VAL A 50 2.42 -3.59 -9.61
N THR A 51 2.02 -2.38 -10.02
CA THR A 51 2.57 -1.71 -11.19
C THR A 51 4.06 -1.46 -11.01
N LYS A 52 4.49 -0.90 -9.87
CA LYS A 52 5.91 -0.71 -9.54
C LYS A 52 6.70 -2.01 -9.72
N ASP A 53 6.17 -3.13 -9.23
CA ASP A 53 6.84 -4.43 -9.31
C ASP A 53 6.85 -4.98 -10.75
N VAL A 54 5.77 -4.84 -11.51
CA VAL A 54 5.69 -5.27 -12.92
C VAL A 54 6.63 -4.48 -13.82
N VAL A 55 6.74 -3.17 -13.64
CA VAL A 55 7.64 -2.33 -14.47
C VAL A 55 9.08 -2.36 -13.96
N GLY A 56 9.37 -3.02 -12.83
CA GLY A 56 10.71 -3.20 -12.30
C GLY A 56 11.30 -1.96 -11.62
N LEU A 57 10.46 -1.07 -11.07
CA LEU A 57 10.90 0.13 -10.35
C LEU A 57 11.33 -0.20 -8.91
N TYR A 58 12.35 -1.03 -8.78
CA TYR A 58 12.97 -1.38 -7.51
C TYR A 58 14.42 -1.77 -7.68
N LEU A 59 15.22 -1.57 -6.62
CA LEU A 59 16.61 -1.96 -6.54
C LEU A 59 16.75 -3.18 -5.62
N ILE A 60 17.35 -4.24 -6.11
CA ILE A 60 17.78 -5.39 -5.30
C ILE A 60 19.29 -5.25 -5.09
N VAL A 61 19.69 -4.73 -3.94
CA VAL A 61 21.11 -4.59 -3.58
C VAL A 61 21.71 -5.95 -3.20
N LEU A 62 20.94 -6.73 -2.41
CA LEU A 62 21.33 -8.06 -1.95
C LEU A 62 20.14 -9.00 -2.16
N SER A 63 20.33 -10.07 -2.94
CA SER A 63 19.29 -11.05 -3.22
C SER A 63 19.50 -12.32 -2.39
N TYR A 64 18.41 -13.07 -2.12
CA TYR A 64 18.52 -14.36 -1.45
C TYR A 64 19.44 -15.33 -2.19
N PRO A 65 19.41 -15.49 -3.55
CA PRO A 65 20.37 -16.30 -4.28
C PRO A 65 21.83 -15.88 -4.12
N PHE A 66 22.08 -14.56 -3.93
CA PHE A 66 23.43 -14.07 -3.62
C PHE A 66 23.91 -14.61 -2.26
N PHE A 67 23.10 -14.45 -1.21
CA PHE A 67 23.43 -14.98 0.12
C PHE A 67 23.59 -16.48 0.12
N LEU A 68 22.68 -17.22 -0.52
CA LEU A 68 22.75 -18.67 -0.63
C LEU A 68 24.07 -19.12 -1.25
N ARG A 69 24.48 -18.49 -2.36
CA ARG A 69 25.72 -18.85 -3.07
C ARG A 69 26.98 -18.64 -2.24
N HIS A 70 27.03 -17.60 -1.41
CA HIS A 70 28.24 -17.20 -0.73
C HIS A 70 28.30 -17.63 0.75
N LEU A 71 27.18 -17.95 1.37
CA LEU A 71 27.06 -18.19 2.80
C LEU A 71 26.54 -19.57 3.18
N ALA A 72 26.01 -20.35 2.23
CA ALA A 72 25.48 -21.68 2.53
C ALA A 72 26.59 -22.60 3.05
N LEU A 73 26.39 -23.17 4.23
CA LEU A 73 27.31 -24.14 4.86
C LEU A 73 27.01 -25.55 4.38
N VAL A 74 25.80 -25.83 3.92
CA VAL A 74 25.33 -27.12 3.45
C VAL A 74 24.42 -26.96 2.24
N GLU A 75 24.36 -28.00 1.40
CA GLU A 75 23.37 -28.10 0.32
C GLU A 75 22.19 -28.93 0.80
N VAL A 76 21.01 -28.36 0.83
CA VAL A 76 19.80 -29.04 1.28
C VAL A 76 18.87 -29.28 0.10
N LYS A 77 18.38 -30.50 -0.05
CA LYS A 77 17.39 -30.87 -1.07
C LYS A 77 16.00 -30.36 -0.66
N ALA A 78 15.20 -29.90 -1.62
CA ALA A 78 13.83 -29.50 -1.40
C ALA A 78 12.96 -30.70 -0.98
N THR A 79 12.63 -30.81 0.29
CA THR A 79 11.73 -31.80 0.88
C THR A 79 10.57 -31.07 1.60
N TRP A 80 9.49 -31.77 1.92
CA TRP A 80 8.38 -31.16 2.69
C TRP A 80 8.85 -30.52 3.99
N LEU A 81 9.83 -31.08 4.68
CA LEU A 81 10.42 -30.54 5.90
C LEU A 81 11.14 -29.21 5.63
N VAL A 82 11.84 -29.08 4.48
CA VAL A 82 12.53 -27.86 4.09
C VAL A 82 11.51 -26.75 3.76
N TYR A 83 10.36 -27.08 3.15
CA TYR A 83 9.26 -26.14 2.96
C TYR A 83 8.69 -25.65 4.30
N LEU A 84 8.53 -26.54 5.28
CA LEU A 84 8.07 -26.16 6.62
C LEU A 84 9.08 -25.24 7.33
N ILE A 85 10.37 -25.60 7.28
CA ILE A 85 11.45 -24.78 7.85
C ILE A 85 11.50 -23.41 7.17
N ALA A 86 11.39 -23.36 5.84
CA ALA A 86 11.34 -22.11 5.09
C ALA A 86 10.13 -21.25 5.49
N PHE A 87 8.96 -21.84 5.70
CA PHE A 87 7.78 -21.14 6.17
C PHE A 87 7.99 -20.51 7.56
N VAL A 88 8.53 -21.28 8.51
CA VAL A 88 8.82 -20.79 9.87
C VAL A 88 9.89 -19.68 9.84
N ALA A 89 10.93 -19.85 9.02
CA ALA A 89 12.00 -18.85 8.86
C ALA A 89 11.48 -17.54 8.25
N LEU A 90 10.59 -17.64 7.26
CA LEU A 90 9.92 -16.48 6.66
C LEU A 90 9.03 -15.76 7.67
N ASP A 91 8.28 -16.51 8.46
CA ASP A 91 7.37 -15.97 9.48
C ASP A 91 8.15 -15.25 10.59
N PHE A 92 9.25 -15.86 11.05
CA PHE A 92 10.16 -15.25 12.00
C PHE A 92 10.83 -13.98 11.46
N ALA A 93 11.34 -14.03 10.23
CA ALA A 93 11.90 -12.86 9.55
C ALA A 93 10.85 -11.75 9.39
N GLY A 94 9.63 -12.14 9.03
CA GLY A 94 8.49 -11.25 8.91
C GLY A 94 8.16 -10.52 10.21
N TYR A 95 8.13 -11.24 11.35
CA TYR A 95 7.95 -10.63 12.66
C TYR A 95 8.98 -9.54 12.95
N TRP A 96 10.27 -9.82 12.73
CA TRP A 96 11.32 -8.83 13.02
C TRP A 96 11.28 -7.63 12.09
N ILE A 97 11.06 -7.85 10.79
CA ILE A 97 10.91 -6.74 9.84
C ILE A 97 9.73 -5.86 10.24
N HIS A 98 8.59 -6.47 10.52
CA HIS A 98 7.37 -5.78 10.91
C HIS A 98 7.57 -4.96 12.19
N ARG A 99 8.20 -5.56 13.22
CA ARG A 99 8.56 -4.86 14.44
C ARG A 99 9.51 -3.68 14.19
N LEU A 100 10.56 -3.86 13.35
CA LEU A 100 11.48 -2.79 12.99
C LEU A 100 10.80 -1.66 12.22
N GLN A 101 9.83 -2.00 11.37
CA GLN A 101 9.02 -1.03 10.64
C GLN A 101 8.21 -0.14 11.59
N HIS A 102 7.76 -0.64 12.72
CA HIS A 102 7.08 0.16 13.74
C HIS A 102 8.03 0.95 14.64
N VAL A 103 9.20 0.37 14.96
CA VAL A 103 10.09 0.95 15.98
C VAL A 103 10.93 2.10 15.44
N PHE A 104 11.33 2.09 14.16
CA PHE A 104 12.26 3.07 13.61
C PHE A 104 11.64 3.96 12.54
N ASN A 105 11.89 5.26 12.63
CA ASN A 105 11.40 6.27 11.69
C ASN A 105 11.66 5.91 10.22
N PHE A 106 12.87 5.46 9.88
CA PHE A 106 13.21 5.10 8.50
C PHE A 106 12.37 3.94 7.97
N PHE A 107 12.23 2.88 8.76
CA PHE A 107 11.48 1.69 8.35
C PHE A 107 9.97 1.91 8.35
N TRP A 108 9.46 2.76 9.27
CA TRP A 108 8.05 3.15 9.30
C TRP A 108 7.57 3.74 7.97
N ASN A 109 8.44 4.45 7.24
CA ASN A 109 8.09 4.96 5.91
C ASN A 109 7.61 3.87 4.95
N GLY A 110 8.15 2.66 5.07
CA GLY A 110 7.72 1.50 4.27
C GLY A 110 6.42 0.84 4.75
N HIS A 111 5.87 1.24 5.92
CA HIS A 111 4.72 0.58 6.53
C HIS A 111 3.55 1.51 6.86
N ILE A 112 3.81 2.81 6.97
CA ILE A 112 2.80 3.83 7.28
C ILE A 112 1.56 3.76 6.38
N ILE A 113 1.73 3.46 5.08
CA ILE A 113 0.61 3.34 4.12
C ILE A 113 -0.35 2.23 4.55
N HIS A 114 0.17 1.11 5.06
CA HIS A 114 -0.62 -0.03 5.52
C HIS A 114 -1.51 0.33 6.70
N HIS A 115 -1.00 1.10 7.66
CA HIS A 115 -1.73 1.58 8.83
C HIS A 115 -2.56 2.85 8.59
N SER A 116 -2.43 3.51 7.44
CA SER A 116 -3.04 4.82 7.20
C SER A 116 -4.55 4.79 6.99
N SER A 117 -5.17 3.63 6.77
CA SER A 117 -6.62 3.51 6.69
C SER A 117 -7.26 3.72 8.07
N GLU A 118 -8.25 4.59 8.15
CA GLU A 118 -9.06 4.80 9.36
C GLU A 118 -10.24 3.81 9.41
N GLU A 119 -10.29 2.88 8.46
CA GLU A 119 -11.15 1.71 8.43
C GLU A 119 -10.32 0.42 8.52
N TYR A 120 -10.97 -0.66 8.94
CA TYR A 120 -10.33 -1.97 8.98
C TYR A 120 -11.21 -2.99 8.28
N ASN A 121 -10.76 -3.45 7.12
CA ASN A 121 -11.48 -4.33 6.21
C ASN A 121 -10.51 -4.96 5.20
N LEU A 122 -10.97 -5.87 4.35
CA LEU A 122 -10.13 -6.55 3.36
C LEU A 122 -9.45 -5.58 2.39
N ALA A 123 -10.02 -4.41 2.12
CA ALA A 123 -9.38 -3.44 1.24
C ALA A 123 -8.10 -2.84 1.85
N CYS A 124 -8.06 -2.62 3.18
CA CYS A 124 -6.86 -2.05 3.82
C CYS A 124 -5.64 -2.97 3.72
N ALA A 125 -5.82 -4.31 3.59
CA ALA A 125 -4.74 -5.24 3.32
C ALA A 125 -4.00 -4.94 2.00
N LEU A 126 -4.68 -4.29 1.05
CA LEU A 126 -4.11 -3.92 -0.25
C LEU A 126 -3.31 -2.61 -0.22
N ARG A 127 -3.30 -1.90 0.92
CA ARG A 127 -2.42 -0.74 1.13
C ARG A 127 -0.98 -1.21 1.28
N GLN A 128 -0.23 -1.14 0.18
CA GLN A 128 1.15 -1.60 0.10
C GLN A 128 2.09 -0.48 -0.33
N SER A 129 3.35 -0.55 0.15
CA SER A 129 4.31 0.52 -0.04
C SER A 129 4.92 0.57 -1.44
N ILE A 130 4.98 1.78 -1.99
CA ILE A 130 5.81 2.11 -3.14
C ILE A 130 7.11 2.82 -2.74
N SER A 131 7.24 3.29 -1.51
CA SER A 131 8.46 3.96 -0.99
C SER A 131 9.59 2.99 -0.67
N GLY A 132 9.31 1.70 -0.50
CA GLY A 132 10.30 0.63 -0.35
C GLY A 132 11.02 0.30 -1.67
N ILE A 133 11.74 1.28 -2.23
CA ILE A 133 12.47 1.12 -3.51
C ILE A 133 13.59 0.10 -3.36
N VAL A 134 14.28 0.09 -2.22
CA VAL A 134 15.35 -0.88 -1.92
C VAL A 134 14.76 -2.08 -1.20
N LYS A 135 14.80 -3.25 -1.87
CA LYS A 135 14.34 -4.51 -1.27
C LYS A 135 15.42 -5.09 -0.36
N THR A 136 15.22 -4.96 0.95
CA THR A 136 16.17 -5.42 2.00
C THR A 136 15.72 -6.72 2.67
N PHE A 137 14.56 -7.26 2.33
CA PHE A 137 13.97 -8.44 2.97
C PHE A 137 14.92 -9.66 3.01
N ALA A 138 15.72 -9.84 1.97
CA ALA A 138 16.67 -10.97 1.88
C ALA A 138 17.69 -11.00 3.03
N VAL A 139 18.03 -9.84 3.64
CA VAL A 139 18.95 -9.78 4.80
C VAL A 139 18.38 -10.53 6.01
N PHE A 140 17.06 -10.50 6.20
CA PHE A 140 16.42 -11.21 7.31
C PHE A 140 16.29 -12.71 7.08
N LEU A 141 16.54 -13.17 5.85
CA LEU A 141 16.60 -14.59 5.49
C LEU A 141 18.03 -15.14 5.52
N LEU A 142 19.01 -14.39 6.02
CA LEU A 142 20.40 -14.86 6.20
C LEU A 142 20.48 -16.21 6.89
N PRO A 143 19.77 -16.49 8.01
CA PRO A 143 19.81 -17.81 8.62
C PRO A 143 19.37 -18.93 7.65
N ALA A 144 18.29 -18.74 6.90
CA ALA A 144 17.83 -19.69 5.92
C ALA A 144 18.87 -19.93 4.79
N ALA A 145 19.55 -18.88 4.35
CA ALA A 145 20.62 -18.96 3.36
C ALA A 145 21.84 -19.70 3.89
N ILE A 146 22.25 -19.45 5.14
CA ILE A 146 23.38 -20.14 5.82
C ILE A 146 23.09 -21.64 5.93
N PHE A 147 21.86 -22.03 6.27
CA PHE A 147 21.43 -23.41 6.34
C PHE A 147 21.08 -24.02 4.96
N GLY A 148 21.37 -23.34 3.87
CA GLY A 148 21.29 -23.88 2.51
C GLY A 148 19.86 -24.11 1.99
N VAL A 149 18.85 -23.40 2.51
CA VAL A 149 17.47 -23.53 2.02
C VAL A 149 17.41 -23.12 0.54
N PRO A 150 16.93 -23.97 -0.39
CA PRO A 150 16.97 -23.66 -1.82
C PRO A 150 16.15 -22.43 -2.20
N ALA A 151 16.66 -21.63 -3.13
CA ALA A 151 16.00 -20.38 -3.55
C ALA A 151 14.61 -20.62 -4.16
N ASN A 152 14.38 -21.73 -4.85
CA ASN A 152 13.07 -22.09 -5.39
C ASN A 152 12.04 -22.40 -4.29
N VAL A 153 12.46 -22.93 -3.14
CA VAL A 153 11.58 -23.14 -1.96
C VAL A 153 11.11 -21.78 -1.43
N ILE A 154 12.05 -20.85 -1.24
CA ILE A 154 11.69 -19.48 -0.80
C ILE A 154 10.78 -18.80 -1.83
N ALA A 155 11.06 -18.94 -3.13
CA ALA A 155 10.24 -18.36 -4.20
C ALA A 155 8.79 -18.89 -4.24
N ILE A 156 8.55 -20.09 -3.74
CA ILE A 156 7.20 -20.67 -3.63
C ILE A 156 6.54 -20.28 -2.30
N VAL A 157 7.27 -20.39 -1.19
CA VAL A 157 6.70 -20.19 0.15
C VAL A 157 6.40 -18.71 0.42
N ALA A 158 7.27 -17.78 -0.03
CA ALA A 158 7.10 -16.35 0.29
C ALA A 158 5.80 -15.74 -0.24
N PRO A 159 5.37 -15.93 -1.50
CA PRO A 159 4.08 -15.41 -1.96
C PRO A 159 2.88 -16.09 -1.28
N LEU A 160 2.96 -17.39 -0.95
CA LEU A 160 1.90 -18.10 -0.21
C LEU A 160 1.78 -17.55 1.22
N HIS A 161 2.91 -17.32 1.88
CA HIS A 161 2.97 -16.73 3.21
C HIS A 161 2.38 -15.30 3.22
N LEU A 162 2.69 -14.48 2.22
CA LEU A 162 2.12 -13.14 2.08
C LEU A 162 0.60 -13.19 1.80
N PHE A 163 0.17 -14.08 0.91
CA PHE A 163 -1.25 -14.26 0.60
C PHE A 163 -2.07 -14.68 1.82
N ALA A 164 -1.49 -15.57 2.64
CA ALA A 164 -2.11 -16.05 3.87
C ALA A 164 -2.34 -14.94 4.92
N GLN A 165 -1.85 -13.72 4.71
CA GLN A 165 -2.06 -12.59 5.62
C GLN A 165 -3.26 -11.72 5.23
N PHE A 166 -3.88 -11.94 4.07
CA PHE A 166 -4.99 -11.13 3.58
C PHE A 166 -6.27 -11.31 4.40
N TRP A 167 -6.64 -12.54 4.72
CA TRP A 167 -7.95 -12.92 5.25
C TRP A 167 -8.27 -12.35 6.63
N TYR A 168 -7.28 -12.04 7.45
CA TYR A 168 -7.50 -11.57 8.81
C TYR A 168 -7.77 -10.05 8.89
N HIS A 169 -7.68 -9.32 7.77
CA HIS A 169 -8.04 -7.90 7.73
C HIS A 169 -9.55 -7.71 7.64
N THR A 170 -10.29 -8.12 8.66
CA THR A 170 -11.75 -7.94 8.69
C THR A 170 -12.29 -7.76 10.10
N ARG A 171 -13.37 -7.00 10.20
CA ARG A 171 -14.14 -6.82 11.45
C ARG A 171 -15.29 -7.83 11.58
N HIS A 172 -15.58 -8.60 10.53
CA HIS A 172 -16.69 -9.54 10.50
C HIS A 172 -16.40 -10.89 11.17
N ILE A 173 -15.12 -11.20 11.44
CA ILE A 173 -14.71 -12.40 12.17
C ILE A 173 -14.29 -11.99 13.58
N GLY A 174 -14.97 -12.54 14.59
CA GLY A 174 -14.66 -12.34 16.00
C GLY A 174 -13.46 -13.18 16.46
N ARG A 175 -13.42 -13.46 17.76
CA ARG A 175 -12.40 -14.35 18.35
C ARG A 175 -12.57 -15.78 17.86
N MET A 176 -11.44 -16.44 17.60
CA MET A 176 -11.38 -17.79 17.02
C MET A 176 -10.98 -18.88 18.04
N GLY A 177 -11.09 -18.57 19.33
CA GLY A 177 -10.88 -19.53 20.41
C GLY A 177 -9.46 -20.11 20.43
N PHE A 178 -9.32 -21.43 20.45
CA PHE A 178 -8.02 -22.08 20.60
C PHE A 178 -7.04 -21.78 19.44
N LEU A 179 -7.52 -21.43 18.27
CA LEU A 179 -6.64 -21.05 17.13
C LEU A 179 -5.79 -19.82 17.47
N GLU A 180 -6.28 -18.94 18.36
CA GLU A 180 -5.57 -17.75 18.84
C GLU A 180 -4.35 -18.05 19.72
N LEU A 181 -4.17 -19.31 20.12
CA LEU A 181 -2.96 -19.73 20.82
C LEU A 181 -1.75 -19.84 19.87
N PHE A 182 -1.97 -20.13 18.60
CA PHE A 182 -0.93 -20.46 17.62
C PHE A 182 -0.91 -19.50 16.44
N LEU A 183 -2.08 -19.05 15.97
CA LEU A 183 -2.20 -18.27 14.73
C LEU A 183 -2.56 -16.81 15.01
N VAL A 184 -2.08 -15.93 14.16
CA VAL A 184 -2.61 -14.58 14.04
C VAL A 184 -4.03 -14.66 13.47
N THR A 185 -4.98 -14.07 14.18
CA THR A 185 -6.40 -14.04 13.81
C THR A 185 -6.85 -12.61 13.57
N PRO A 186 -8.05 -12.38 13.01
CA PRO A 186 -8.59 -11.02 12.88
C PRO A 186 -8.59 -10.23 14.19
N SER A 187 -8.84 -10.85 15.33
CA SER A 187 -8.80 -10.23 16.65
C SER A 187 -7.39 -9.70 16.99
N HIS A 188 -6.33 -10.51 16.75
CA HIS A 188 -4.96 -10.09 16.99
C HIS A 188 -4.53 -8.95 16.07
N HIS A 189 -4.92 -9.02 14.79
CA HIS A 189 -4.49 -8.04 13.80
C HIS A 189 -5.28 -6.73 13.88
N ARG A 190 -6.54 -6.76 14.39
CA ARG A 190 -7.26 -5.54 14.78
C ARG A 190 -6.53 -4.76 15.88
N VAL A 191 -5.99 -5.44 16.88
CA VAL A 191 -5.15 -4.83 17.93
C VAL A 191 -3.91 -4.21 17.31
N HIS A 192 -3.24 -4.91 16.37
CA HIS A 192 -2.06 -4.42 15.71
C HIS A 192 -2.30 -3.11 14.92
N HIS A 193 -3.43 -3.01 14.22
CA HIS A 193 -3.81 -1.82 13.45
C HIS A 193 -4.39 -0.68 14.29
N ALA A 194 -4.59 -0.90 15.59
CA ALA A 194 -5.26 0.07 16.43
C ALA A 194 -4.30 1.13 16.99
N ILE A 195 -4.79 2.37 17.07
CA ILE A 195 -4.07 3.52 17.62
C ILE A 195 -4.40 3.80 19.09
N ASN A 196 -5.23 2.96 19.71
CA ASN A 196 -5.50 3.03 21.13
C ASN A 196 -4.19 2.92 21.92
N PRO A 197 -3.95 3.70 22.99
CA PRO A 197 -2.73 3.61 23.79
C PRO A 197 -2.42 2.20 24.30
N GLU A 198 -3.45 1.38 24.58
CA GLU A 198 -3.33 0.01 25.06
C GLU A 198 -2.83 -0.96 23.97
N TYR A 199 -2.96 -0.59 22.69
CA TYR A 199 -2.73 -1.45 21.54
C TYR A 199 -1.52 -1.03 20.68
N ILE A 200 -1.00 0.18 20.88
CA ILE A 200 0.15 0.68 20.11
C ILE A 200 1.34 -0.26 20.28
N ASP A 201 1.99 -0.58 19.14
CA ASP A 201 3.19 -1.42 19.06
C ASP A 201 2.99 -2.83 19.66
N LYS A 202 1.85 -3.44 19.36
CA LYS A 202 1.51 -4.82 19.73
C LYS A 202 1.27 -5.70 18.49
N ASN A 203 1.41 -7.01 18.67
CA ASN A 203 1.04 -8.07 17.73
C ASN A 203 1.68 -7.95 16.34
N PHE A 204 3.03 -7.96 16.27
CA PHE A 204 3.79 -7.86 15.01
C PHE A 204 3.86 -9.16 14.21
N SER A 205 3.44 -10.29 14.75
CA SER A 205 3.46 -11.59 14.07
C SER A 205 2.61 -11.58 12.80
N GLN A 206 3.04 -12.34 11.80
CA GLN A 206 2.36 -12.42 10.51
C GLN A 206 1.39 -13.59 10.42
N ILE A 207 1.82 -14.81 10.76
CA ILE A 207 0.96 -16.00 10.76
C ILE A 207 0.97 -16.71 12.12
N LEU A 208 2.16 -16.89 12.72
CA LEU A 208 2.31 -17.57 14.01
C LEU A 208 2.40 -16.54 15.14
N ILE A 209 1.38 -16.43 15.97
CA ILE A 209 1.32 -15.48 17.10
C ILE A 209 2.36 -15.78 18.20
N ILE A 210 3.02 -16.91 18.10
CA ILE A 210 4.04 -17.37 19.06
C ILE A 210 5.20 -16.38 19.22
N TRP A 211 5.56 -15.63 18.16
CA TRP A 211 6.64 -14.64 18.22
C TRP A 211 6.28 -13.47 19.14
N ASP A 212 5.06 -12.97 19.07
CA ASP A 212 4.61 -11.90 19.98
C ASP A 212 4.63 -12.36 21.44
N ARG A 213 4.21 -13.60 21.69
CA ARG A 213 4.26 -14.19 23.04
C ARG A 213 5.69 -14.35 23.52
N LEU A 214 6.58 -14.84 22.66
CA LEU A 214 7.98 -15.07 22.99
C LEU A 214 8.75 -13.77 23.26
N PHE A 215 8.47 -12.73 22.46
CA PHE A 215 9.20 -11.45 22.54
C PHE A 215 8.44 -10.35 23.31
N GLY A 216 7.34 -10.66 24.00
CA GLY A 216 6.63 -9.77 24.92
C GLY A 216 5.82 -8.66 24.25
N THR A 217 5.45 -8.83 22.98
CA THR A 217 4.66 -7.86 22.22
C THR A 217 3.20 -8.29 22.05
N PHE A 218 2.80 -9.40 22.66
CA PHE A 218 1.43 -9.90 22.59
C PHE A 218 0.44 -9.06 23.40
N GLN A 219 -0.71 -8.78 22.79
CA GLN A 219 -1.87 -8.13 23.43
C GLN A 219 -3.17 -8.72 22.89
N GLU A 220 -4.05 -9.15 23.78
CA GLU A 220 -5.41 -9.55 23.41
C GLU A 220 -6.30 -8.32 23.12
N GLU A 221 -7.23 -8.48 22.19
CA GLU A 221 -8.32 -7.52 21.98
C GLU A 221 -9.24 -7.50 23.20
N GLN A 222 -9.34 -6.36 23.86
CA GLN A 222 -10.13 -6.20 25.10
C GLN A 222 -11.59 -5.88 24.76
N LYS A 223 -12.53 -6.53 25.45
CA LYS A 223 -13.98 -6.33 25.21
C LYS A 223 -14.42 -4.87 25.42
N ASN A 224 -13.80 -4.18 26.37
CA ASN A 224 -14.18 -2.84 26.80
C ASN A 224 -13.44 -1.74 26.04
N ILE A 225 -12.48 -2.08 25.20
CA ILE A 225 -11.63 -1.15 24.45
C ILE A 225 -11.73 -1.50 22.98
N PRO A 226 -12.73 -0.98 22.26
CA PRO A 226 -12.86 -1.22 20.83
C PRO A 226 -11.67 -0.62 20.07
N PRO A 227 -11.07 -1.36 19.12
CA PRO A 227 -9.97 -0.84 18.30
C PRO A 227 -10.39 0.38 17.47
N VAL A 228 -9.58 1.42 17.50
CA VAL A 228 -9.68 2.62 16.66
C VAL A 228 -8.51 2.60 15.68
N TYR A 229 -8.81 2.75 14.39
CA TYR A 229 -7.84 2.53 13.31
C TYR A 229 -7.31 3.83 12.71
N GLY A 230 -6.17 3.74 12.05
CA GLY A 230 -5.46 4.85 11.47
C GLY A 230 -4.04 4.97 12.00
N ILE A 231 -3.50 6.18 11.98
CA ILE A 231 -2.21 6.52 12.60
C ILE A 231 -2.36 7.75 13.47
N THR A 232 -1.57 7.84 14.53
CA THR A 232 -1.65 8.95 15.53
C THR A 232 -1.41 10.33 14.93
N ARG A 233 -0.77 10.42 13.77
CA ARG A 233 -0.67 11.60 12.91
C ARG A 233 -1.44 11.32 11.62
N PRO A 234 -2.73 11.67 11.52
CA PRO A 234 -3.56 11.38 10.37
C PRO A 234 -2.93 11.83 9.06
N VAL A 235 -3.08 11.03 8.01
CA VAL A 235 -2.53 11.38 6.69
C VAL A 235 -3.37 12.43 5.97
N ALA A 236 -4.65 12.57 6.32
CA ALA A 236 -5.61 13.53 5.78
C ALA A 236 -5.56 13.62 4.23
N THR A 237 -5.52 12.48 3.56
CA THR A 237 -5.53 12.37 2.10
C THR A 237 -5.93 10.97 1.65
N TRP A 238 -6.65 10.87 0.53
CA TRP A 238 -6.94 9.63 -0.17
C TRP A 238 -5.84 9.23 -1.16
N ASN A 239 -4.84 10.13 -1.41
CA ASN A 239 -3.80 9.91 -2.40
C ASN A 239 -2.71 8.94 -1.88
N PRO A 240 -2.65 7.68 -2.37
CA PRO A 240 -1.72 6.68 -1.84
C PRO A 240 -0.25 7.04 -2.13
N ILE A 241 0.00 7.84 -3.17
CA ILE A 241 1.37 8.27 -3.49
C ILE A 241 1.82 9.30 -2.45
N ARG A 242 0.97 10.28 -2.11
CA ARG A 242 1.27 11.24 -1.03
C ARG A 242 1.49 10.53 0.31
N ILE A 243 0.60 9.60 0.68
CA ILE A 243 0.73 8.83 1.94
C ILE A 243 2.09 8.13 2.02
N ASN A 244 2.55 7.50 0.94
CA ASN A 244 3.84 6.80 0.90
C ASN A 244 5.06 7.69 1.16
N PHE A 245 5.00 8.97 0.80
CA PHE A 245 6.16 9.88 0.91
C PHE A 245 6.00 10.95 2.01
N GLN A 246 4.83 11.07 2.63
CA GLN A 246 4.53 12.10 3.61
C GLN A 246 5.42 12.00 4.86
N HIS A 247 5.70 10.79 5.34
CA HIS A 247 6.55 10.59 6.51
C HIS A 247 8.03 10.89 6.21
N VAL A 248 8.58 10.32 5.14
CA VAL A 248 9.97 10.60 4.76
C VAL A 248 10.19 12.09 4.46
N TRP A 249 9.19 12.74 3.87
CA TRP A 249 9.24 14.19 3.64
C TRP A 249 9.30 14.98 4.95
N LEU A 250 8.56 14.55 5.97
CA LEU A 250 8.67 15.14 7.31
C LEU A 250 10.07 14.95 7.88
N LEU A 251 10.64 13.73 7.80
CA LEU A 251 11.99 13.46 8.29
C LEU A 251 13.03 14.32 7.59
N ILE A 252 12.92 14.52 6.27
CA ILE A 252 13.79 15.40 5.49
C ILE A 252 13.70 16.84 5.99
N LYS A 253 12.48 17.36 6.16
CA LYS A 253 12.26 18.72 6.68
C LYS A 253 12.82 18.87 8.11
N ASP A 254 12.56 17.91 8.96
CA ASP A 254 13.04 17.94 10.33
C ASP A 254 14.58 17.86 10.40
N ALA A 255 15.20 17.00 9.60
CA ALA A 255 16.66 16.95 9.49
C ALA A 255 17.23 18.26 8.94
N TRP A 256 16.56 18.90 7.99
CA TRP A 256 16.99 20.19 7.45
C TRP A 256 16.97 21.29 8.51
N HIS A 257 15.91 21.39 9.31
CA HIS A 257 15.70 22.44 10.30
C HIS A 257 16.44 22.20 11.62
N ALA A 258 16.80 20.96 11.96
CA ALA A 258 17.52 20.66 13.21
C ALA A 258 18.83 21.44 13.31
N HIS A 259 19.09 22.04 14.47
CA HIS A 259 20.36 22.74 14.71
C HIS A 259 21.52 21.76 14.86
N SER A 260 21.30 20.65 15.57
CA SER A 260 22.31 19.63 15.85
C SER A 260 22.59 18.74 14.62
N TRP A 261 23.85 18.67 14.18
CA TRP A 261 24.26 17.71 13.15
C TRP A 261 24.02 16.26 13.56
N TRP A 262 24.16 15.97 14.87
CA TRP A 262 23.84 14.65 15.38
C TRP A 262 22.37 14.30 15.22
N ASP A 263 21.46 15.24 15.46
CA ASP A 263 20.02 15.04 15.26
C ASP A 263 19.66 14.86 13.79
N LYS A 264 20.34 15.56 12.88
CA LYS A 264 20.18 15.36 11.41
C LYS A 264 20.50 13.94 10.97
N LEU A 265 21.51 13.32 11.62
CA LEU A 265 21.94 11.95 11.28
C LEU A 265 21.09 10.88 11.99
N ARG A 266 20.80 11.06 13.30
CA ARG A 266 20.12 10.01 14.06
C ARG A 266 18.61 9.94 13.86
N ILE A 267 17.93 11.01 13.38
CA ILE A 267 16.47 11.05 13.20
C ILE A 267 15.93 9.83 12.43
N TRP A 268 16.68 9.31 11.48
CA TRP A 268 16.31 8.15 10.67
C TRP A 268 16.20 6.85 11.47
N PHE A 269 17.02 6.72 12.52
CA PHE A 269 17.16 5.51 13.34
C PHE A 269 16.55 5.67 14.73
N MET A 270 15.98 6.83 15.03
CA MET A 270 15.25 7.06 16.26
C MET A 270 13.88 6.40 16.24
N PRO A 271 13.27 6.19 17.42
CA PRO A 271 11.91 5.61 17.51
C PRO A 271 10.92 6.36 16.64
N THR A 272 9.96 5.63 16.09
CA THR A 272 8.90 6.18 15.23
C THR A 272 8.18 7.35 15.89
N GLY A 273 8.12 8.48 15.16
CA GLY A 273 7.52 9.71 15.66
C GLY A 273 8.43 10.58 16.52
N TRP A 274 9.69 10.16 16.79
CA TRP A 274 10.69 11.02 17.40
C TRP A 274 11.09 12.16 16.45
N ARG A 275 11.24 13.36 17.02
CA ARG A 275 11.67 14.56 16.31
C ARG A 275 12.68 15.31 17.17
N PRO A 276 13.68 16.03 16.60
CA PRO A 276 14.55 16.93 17.37
C PRO A 276 13.73 17.92 18.20
N ALA A 277 14.11 18.16 19.43
CA ALA A 277 13.32 18.98 20.36
C ALA A 277 13.14 20.43 19.88
N ASP A 278 14.18 21.02 19.31
CA ASP A 278 14.16 22.36 18.70
C ASP A 278 13.16 22.43 17.53
N VAL A 279 13.17 21.42 16.66
CA VAL A 279 12.26 21.33 15.50
C VAL A 279 10.83 21.05 15.96
N ALA A 280 10.63 20.18 16.94
CA ALA A 280 9.31 19.87 17.45
C ALA A 280 8.64 21.10 18.11
N ALA A 281 9.41 21.95 18.77
CA ALA A 281 8.94 23.18 19.37
C ALA A 281 8.62 24.27 18.32
N GLN A 282 9.48 24.42 17.31
CA GLN A 282 9.32 25.48 16.30
C GLN A 282 8.35 25.11 15.19
N TYR A 283 8.26 23.83 14.82
CA TYR A 283 7.43 23.30 13.76
C TYR A 283 6.52 22.18 14.28
N PRO A 284 5.51 22.49 15.11
CA PRO A 284 4.62 21.48 15.66
C PRO A 284 3.86 20.77 14.51
N VAL A 285 3.61 19.47 14.69
CA VAL A 285 2.76 18.69 13.78
C VAL A 285 1.53 18.22 14.54
N TYR A 286 0.41 18.18 13.84
CA TYR A 286 -0.82 17.68 14.42
C TYR A 286 -0.69 16.22 14.81
N LYS A 287 -1.16 15.86 16.00
CA LYS A 287 -1.36 14.49 16.48
C LYS A 287 -2.73 14.39 17.14
N ILE A 288 -3.39 13.26 16.97
CA ILE A 288 -4.64 12.97 17.66
C ILE A 288 -4.36 12.97 19.16
N VAL A 289 -5.08 13.83 19.90
CA VAL A 289 -4.98 13.93 21.36
C VAL A 289 -5.89 12.89 22.02
N ASP A 290 -7.13 12.79 21.53
CA ASP A 290 -8.11 11.80 22.01
C ASP A 290 -8.50 10.87 20.86
N VAL A 291 -7.95 9.65 20.88
CA VAL A 291 -8.17 8.66 19.83
C VAL A 291 -9.61 8.14 19.81
N TYR A 292 -10.36 8.28 20.90
CA TYR A 292 -11.73 7.78 20.98
C TYR A 292 -12.78 8.75 20.42
N HIS A 293 -12.40 10.03 20.24
CA HIS A 293 -13.31 11.09 19.81
C HIS A 293 -12.77 11.90 18.62
N PHE A 294 -11.79 11.37 17.85
CA PHE A 294 -11.35 12.06 16.64
C PHE A 294 -12.32 11.83 15.47
N GLU A 295 -12.43 12.84 14.62
CA GLU A 295 -13.20 12.72 13.38
C GLU A 295 -12.34 12.08 12.28
N LYS A 296 -12.91 11.07 11.62
CA LYS A 296 -12.27 10.40 10.49
C LYS A 296 -12.25 11.34 9.27
N TYR A 297 -11.16 11.27 8.52
CA TYR A 297 -11.01 12.02 7.29
C TYR A 297 -12.14 11.70 6.30
N ASP A 298 -12.85 12.72 5.84
CA ASP A 298 -13.88 12.61 4.82
C ASP A 298 -14.12 13.97 4.17
N GLU A 299 -13.78 14.12 2.90
CA GLU A 299 -14.06 15.34 2.13
C GLU A 299 -15.51 15.38 1.61
N GLY A 300 -16.30 14.38 1.95
CA GLY A 300 -17.68 14.25 1.51
C GLY A 300 -17.84 14.05 0.00
N GLY A 301 -19.04 14.21 -0.50
CA GLY A 301 -19.31 14.12 -1.95
C GLY A 301 -20.74 13.67 -2.23
N ASN A 302 -21.29 14.18 -3.32
CA ASN A 302 -22.60 13.72 -3.79
C ASN A 302 -22.47 12.39 -4.58
N SER A 303 -23.62 11.79 -4.93
CA SER A 303 -23.64 10.51 -5.65
C SER A 303 -22.97 10.59 -7.03
N PHE A 304 -23.06 11.73 -7.72
CA PHE A 304 -22.40 11.92 -9.02
C PHE A 304 -20.87 11.90 -8.84
N PHE A 305 -20.34 12.62 -7.84
CA PHE A 305 -18.91 12.61 -7.52
C PHE A 305 -18.42 11.20 -7.23
N ALA A 306 -19.10 10.49 -6.34
CA ALA A 306 -18.73 9.10 -6.01
C ALA A 306 -18.75 8.20 -7.24
N THR A 307 -19.79 8.32 -8.10
CA THR A 307 -19.89 7.57 -9.35
C THR A 307 -18.76 7.90 -10.30
N TRP A 308 -18.39 9.17 -10.43
CA TRP A 308 -17.27 9.60 -11.26
C TRP A 308 -15.93 9.00 -10.81
N ILE A 309 -15.68 9.00 -9.51
CA ILE A 309 -14.47 8.38 -8.95
C ILE A 309 -14.43 6.87 -9.23
N TRP A 310 -15.57 6.17 -9.13
CA TRP A 310 -15.67 4.76 -9.51
C TRP A 310 -15.41 4.53 -11.01
N ILE A 311 -15.87 5.42 -11.87
CA ILE A 311 -15.59 5.36 -13.31
C ILE A 311 -14.10 5.53 -13.57
N GLN A 312 -13.43 6.49 -12.90
CA GLN A 312 -11.97 6.67 -12.99
C GLN A 312 -11.23 5.40 -12.55
N MET A 313 -11.59 4.84 -11.41
CA MET A 313 -10.99 3.61 -10.89
C MET A 313 -11.19 2.42 -11.84
N THR A 314 -12.40 2.25 -12.37
CA THR A 314 -12.71 1.17 -13.33
C THR A 314 -11.89 1.31 -14.61
N THR A 315 -11.78 2.53 -15.15
CA THR A 315 -10.93 2.80 -16.33
C THR A 315 -9.47 2.47 -16.05
N LEU A 316 -8.97 2.86 -14.86
CA LEU A 316 -7.61 2.50 -14.46
C LEU A 316 -7.40 0.98 -14.40
N LEU A 317 -8.36 0.24 -13.83
CA LEU A 317 -8.29 -1.23 -13.77
C LEU A 317 -8.22 -1.85 -15.16
N LEU A 318 -8.99 -1.33 -16.14
CA LEU A 318 -8.94 -1.78 -17.53
C LEU A 318 -7.57 -1.51 -18.17
N LEU A 319 -7.03 -0.30 -17.98
CA LEU A 319 -5.72 0.08 -18.50
C LEU A 319 -4.59 -0.77 -17.88
N VAL A 320 -4.63 -1.00 -16.58
CA VAL A 320 -3.64 -1.84 -15.88
C VAL A 320 -3.78 -3.31 -16.27
N SER A 321 -4.99 -3.80 -16.48
CA SER A 321 -5.23 -5.15 -17.01
C SER A 321 -4.66 -5.31 -18.41
N TYR A 322 -4.83 -4.30 -19.28
CA TYR A 322 -4.20 -4.27 -20.60
C TYR A 322 -2.67 -4.33 -20.48
N LEU A 323 -2.06 -3.51 -19.63
CA LEU A 323 -0.62 -3.54 -19.37
C LEU A 323 -0.14 -4.94 -18.99
N PHE A 324 -0.80 -5.57 -18.01
CA PHE A 324 -0.37 -6.87 -17.47
C PHE A 324 -0.59 -8.03 -18.46
N ALA A 325 -1.63 -7.95 -19.28
CA ALA A 325 -1.89 -8.93 -20.33
C ALA A 325 -0.87 -8.84 -21.47
N ASN A 326 -0.34 -7.65 -21.76
CA ASN A 326 0.41 -7.35 -22.98
C ASN A 326 1.86 -6.89 -22.73
N ILE A 327 2.47 -7.26 -21.58
CA ILE A 327 3.86 -6.88 -21.23
C ILE A 327 4.83 -7.23 -22.37
N GLY A 328 4.71 -8.43 -22.95
CA GLY A 328 5.57 -8.90 -24.05
C GLY A 328 5.42 -8.04 -25.29
N LEU A 329 4.19 -7.76 -25.73
CA LEU A 329 3.86 -6.91 -26.85
C LEU A 329 4.44 -5.49 -26.65
N ILE A 330 4.14 -4.87 -25.51
CA ILE A 330 4.58 -3.50 -25.20
C ILE A 330 6.10 -3.41 -25.25
N LYS A 331 6.82 -4.39 -24.69
CA LYS A 331 8.28 -4.46 -24.73
C LYS A 331 8.84 -4.71 -26.15
N SER A 332 8.12 -5.43 -26.99
CA SER A 332 8.55 -5.68 -28.36
C SER A 332 8.43 -4.45 -29.24
N LEU A 333 7.54 -3.49 -28.91
CA LEU A 333 7.45 -2.20 -29.57
C LEU A 333 8.65 -1.30 -29.19
N ASP A 334 8.88 -1.14 -27.88
CA ASP A 334 10.04 -0.49 -27.28
C ASP A 334 10.17 -0.88 -25.82
N SER A 335 11.37 -1.24 -25.36
CA SER A 335 11.60 -1.68 -23.98
C SER A 335 11.32 -0.59 -22.93
N SER A 336 11.43 0.69 -23.31
CA SER A 336 11.15 1.84 -22.43
C SER A 336 9.65 2.07 -22.22
N TYR A 337 8.80 1.55 -23.12
CA TYR A 337 7.36 1.75 -23.05
C TYR A 337 6.72 1.14 -21.79
N ILE A 338 7.30 0.10 -21.22
CA ILE A 338 6.87 -0.47 -19.95
C ILE A 338 7.00 0.57 -18.81
N ILE A 339 8.13 1.29 -18.78
CA ILE A 339 8.38 2.33 -17.76
C ILE A 339 7.46 3.53 -18.01
N LEU A 340 7.32 3.94 -19.27
CA LEU A 340 6.42 5.03 -19.67
C LEU A 340 4.97 4.74 -19.26
N TYR A 341 4.51 3.50 -19.50
CA TYR A 341 3.18 3.06 -19.07
C TYR A 341 3.04 3.08 -17.54
N GLY A 342 4.04 2.59 -16.82
CA GLY A 342 4.08 2.65 -15.37
C GLY A 342 3.97 4.06 -14.83
N ILE A 343 4.75 5.01 -15.36
CA ILE A 343 4.67 6.44 -14.99
C ILE A 343 3.27 6.98 -15.26
N PHE A 344 2.66 6.63 -16.39
CA PHE A 344 1.30 7.01 -16.71
C PHE A 344 0.30 6.50 -15.67
N VAL A 345 0.40 5.25 -15.23
CA VAL A 345 -0.45 4.68 -14.17
C VAL A 345 -0.31 5.47 -12.86
N PHE A 346 0.91 5.84 -12.46
CA PHE A 346 1.14 6.65 -11.27
C PHE A 346 0.52 8.04 -11.39
N ILE A 347 0.68 8.73 -12.54
CA ILE A 347 0.05 10.03 -12.79
C ILE A 347 -1.48 9.89 -12.79
N TYR A 348 -2.01 8.81 -13.35
CA TYR A 348 -3.45 8.54 -13.38
C TYR A 348 -4.00 8.42 -11.94
N VAL A 349 -3.36 7.59 -11.10
CA VAL A 349 -3.75 7.44 -9.69
C VAL A 349 -3.67 8.78 -8.98
N TYR A 350 -2.56 9.50 -9.15
CA TYR A 350 -2.37 10.79 -8.50
C TYR A 350 -3.48 11.77 -8.87
N ALA A 351 -3.81 11.90 -10.16
CA ALA A 351 -4.79 12.86 -10.67
C ALA A 351 -6.18 12.68 -10.05
N TYR A 352 -6.76 11.47 -10.10
CA TYR A 352 -8.12 11.31 -9.60
C TYR A 352 -8.18 11.25 -8.06
N THR A 353 -7.10 10.86 -7.38
CA THR A 353 -7.06 10.90 -5.91
C THR A 353 -6.87 12.32 -5.39
N GLU A 354 -6.21 13.22 -6.11
CA GLU A 354 -6.24 14.67 -5.81
C GLU A 354 -7.66 15.25 -5.98
N LEU A 355 -8.44 14.73 -6.94
CA LEU A 355 -9.85 15.10 -7.04
C LEU A 355 -10.66 14.55 -5.85
N MET A 356 -10.36 13.33 -5.38
CA MET A 356 -10.99 12.76 -4.16
C MET A 356 -10.72 13.63 -2.93
N ASP A 357 -9.52 14.20 -2.82
CA ASP A 357 -9.12 15.14 -1.76
C ASP A 357 -9.65 16.57 -1.98
N ARG A 358 -10.45 16.81 -3.03
CA ARG A 358 -10.91 18.13 -3.45
C ARG A 358 -9.80 19.17 -3.56
N ASN A 359 -8.60 18.70 -3.89
CA ASN A 359 -7.45 19.57 -3.99
C ASN A 359 -7.60 20.54 -5.18
N LYS A 360 -7.34 21.82 -4.95
CA LYS A 360 -7.40 22.87 -5.99
C LYS A 360 -6.50 22.61 -7.19
N TYR A 361 -5.48 21.75 -7.04
CA TYR A 361 -4.57 21.35 -8.10
C TYR A 361 -5.02 20.10 -8.87
N ALA A 362 -6.14 19.48 -8.52
CA ALA A 362 -6.67 18.31 -9.23
C ALA A 362 -6.82 18.54 -10.76
N PRO A 363 -7.32 19.71 -11.25
CA PRO A 363 -7.36 20.01 -12.68
C PRO A 363 -5.99 20.00 -13.36
N ILE A 364 -4.93 20.41 -12.67
CA ILE A 364 -3.56 20.43 -13.22
C ILE A 364 -3.04 19.00 -13.40
N TRP A 365 -3.25 18.14 -12.42
CA TRP A 365 -2.86 16.74 -12.50
C TRP A 365 -3.67 15.99 -13.56
N GLU A 366 -4.94 16.31 -13.67
CA GLU A 366 -5.81 15.74 -14.72
C GLU A 366 -5.38 16.19 -16.12
N ALA A 367 -5.00 17.48 -16.28
CA ALA A 367 -4.43 17.98 -17.53
C ALA A 367 -3.12 17.27 -17.88
N LEU A 368 -2.24 17.05 -16.90
CA LEU A 368 -0.99 16.29 -17.12
C LEU A 368 -1.25 14.86 -17.56
N LYS A 369 -2.22 14.17 -16.91
CA LYS A 369 -2.66 12.82 -17.28
C LYS A 369 -3.16 12.79 -18.73
N ALA A 370 -4.05 13.72 -19.10
CA ALA A 370 -4.61 13.80 -20.43
C ALA A 370 -3.54 14.14 -21.48
N ALA A 371 -2.68 15.13 -21.21
CA ALA A 371 -1.59 15.52 -22.09
C ALA A 371 -0.60 14.35 -22.32
N MET A 372 -0.25 13.61 -21.27
CA MET A 372 0.63 12.45 -21.38
C MET A 372 -0.01 11.35 -22.24
N ALA A 373 -1.26 10.99 -21.99
CA ALA A 373 -1.96 9.96 -22.75
C ALA A 373 -2.10 10.33 -24.24
N ILE A 374 -2.56 11.55 -24.51
CA ILE A 374 -2.73 12.05 -25.88
C ILE A 374 -1.37 12.18 -26.57
N GLY A 375 -0.35 12.68 -25.87
CA GLY A 375 1.02 12.78 -26.38
C GLY A 375 1.59 11.40 -26.76
N ILE A 376 1.39 10.38 -25.94
CA ILE A 376 1.78 8.99 -26.26
C ILE A 376 1.06 8.54 -27.55
N ILE A 377 -0.25 8.69 -27.64
CA ILE A 377 -1.04 8.26 -28.81
C ILE A 377 -0.59 9.01 -30.06
N ILE A 378 -0.35 10.31 -30.01
CA ILE A 378 0.11 11.10 -31.17
C ILE A 378 1.53 10.65 -31.58
N TYR A 379 2.42 10.43 -30.63
CA TYR A 379 3.81 10.05 -30.91
C TYR A 379 3.94 8.64 -31.47
N THR A 380 3.19 7.68 -30.94
CA THR A 380 3.26 6.26 -31.32
C THR A 380 2.25 5.87 -32.42
N GLY A 381 1.25 6.72 -32.68
CA GLY A 381 0.09 6.42 -33.54
C GLY A 381 -0.94 5.51 -32.88
N ASP A 382 -0.72 5.01 -31.66
CA ASP A 382 -1.54 4.02 -30.97
C ASP A 382 -1.40 4.11 -29.45
N TRP A 383 -2.17 3.31 -28.74
CA TRP A 383 -2.01 3.06 -27.31
C TRP A 383 -1.27 1.75 -27.08
N PHE A 384 0.06 1.79 -27.22
CA PHE A 384 0.96 0.65 -26.93
C PHE A 384 0.55 -0.68 -27.62
N GLY A 385 0.13 -0.64 -28.89
CA GLY A 385 -0.30 -1.81 -29.65
C GLY A 385 -1.77 -2.18 -29.53
N ALA A 386 -2.59 -1.38 -28.83
CA ALA A 386 -4.00 -1.69 -28.58
C ALA A 386 -4.86 -1.68 -29.85
N SER A 387 -4.51 -0.92 -30.89
CA SER A 387 -5.23 -0.89 -32.16
C SER A 387 -5.21 -2.25 -32.89
N GLY A 388 -4.25 -3.11 -32.58
CA GLY A 388 -4.19 -4.49 -33.08
C GLY A 388 -5.32 -5.37 -32.53
N PHE A 389 -5.93 -5.00 -31.41
CA PHE A 389 -7.07 -5.71 -30.79
C PHE A 389 -8.41 -5.00 -31.10
N VAL A 390 -8.43 -3.67 -31.05
CA VAL A 390 -9.63 -2.85 -31.27
C VAL A 390 -9.29 -1.68 -32.18
N SER A 391 -9.69 -1.77 -33.45
CA SER A 391 -9.47 -0.70 -34.43
C SER A 391 -10.10 0.61 -33.95
N GLY A 392 -9.32 1.70 -33.99
CA GLY A 392 -9.80 3.03 -33.61
C GLY A 392 -9.80 3.30 -32.09
N ILE A 393 -9.31 2.39 -31.26
CA ILE A 393 -9.27 2.55 -29.78
C ILE A 393 -8.53 3.83 -29.37
N GLN A 394 -7.52 4.25 -30.13
CA GLN A 394 -6.74 5.48 -29.86
C GLN A 394 -7.64 6.72 -29.86
N TYR A 395 -8.61 6.79 -30.76
CA TYR A 395 -9.56 7.93 -30.83
C TYR A 395 -10.55 7.90 -29.65
N VAL A 396 -10.98 6.71 -29.24
CA VAL A 396 -11.84 6.54 -28.05
C VAL A 396 -11.10 6.99 -26.80
N LEU A 397 -9.81 6.62 -26.66
CA LEU A 397 -9.01 7.02 -25.52
C LEU A 397 -8.72 8.54 -25.52
N ILE A 398 -8.45 9.16 -26.66
CA ILE A 398 -8.33 10.63 -26.75
C ILE A 398 -9.62 11.28 -26.27
N GLY A 399 -10.77 10.87 -26.80
CA GLY A 399 -12.07 11.38 -26.36
C GLY A 399 -12.32 11.20 -24.87
N TRP A 400 -11.95 10.03 -24.34
CA TRP A 400 -12.05 9.73 -22.92
C TRP A 400 -11.20 10.69 -22.04
N PHE A 401 -9.94 10.90 -22.39
CA PHE A 401 -9.05 11.76 -21.59
C PHE A 401 -9.46 13.24 -21.66
N LEU A 402 -9.97 13.72 -22.81
CA LEU A 402 -10.54 15.06 -22.92
C LEU A 402 -11.82 15.21 -22.08
N LEU A 403 -12.72 14.22 -22.13
CA LEU A 403 -13.93 14.18 -21.32
C LEU A 403 -13.58 14.14 -19.82
N SER A 404 -12.63 13.31 -19.44
CA SER A 404 -12.16 13.18 -18.06
C SER A 404 -11.63 14.52 -17.52
N PHE A 405 -10.83 15.22 -18.31
CA PHE A 405 -10.35 16.55 -17.97
C PHE A 405 -11.51 17.55 -17.80
N ALA A 406 -12.44 17.60 -18.74
CA ALA A 406 -13.58 18.52 -18.70
C ALA A 406 -14.45 18.29 -17.46
N ILE A 407 -14.76 17.04 -17.12
CA ILE A 407 -15.57 16.69 -15.94
C ILE A 407 -14.81 17.02 -14.65
N THR A 408 -13.50 16.76 -14.58
CA THR A 408 -12.70 17.10 -13.40
C THR A 408 -12.66 18.61 -13.16
N VAL A 409 -12.46 19.42 -14.23
CA VAL A 409 -12.52 20.88 -14.13
C VAL A 409 -13.89 21.37 -13.67
N TRP A 410 -14.96 20.77 -14.19
CA TRP A 410 -16.32 21.14 -13.79
C TRP A 410 -16.60 20.79 -12.32
N LEU A 411 -16.22 19.58 -11.86
CA LEU A 411 -16.35 19.17 -10.47
C LEU A 411 -15.54 20.06 -9.53
N SER A 412 -14.29 20.35 -9.87
CA SER A 412 -13.43 21.22 -9.07
C SER A 412 -13.97 22.64 -8.91
N LYS A 413 -14.66 23.18 -9.91
CA LYS A 413 -15.30 24.49 -9.83
C LYS A 413 -16.59 24.46 -8.99
N LYS A 414 -17.38 23.39 -9.09
CA LYS A 414 -18.68 23.28 -8.43
C LYS A 414 -18.55 23.02 -6.92
N GLU A 415 -17.50 22.35 -6.50
CA GLU A 415 -17.33 21.84 -5.14
C GLU A 415 -16.33 22.65 -4.31
N GLN A 416 -15.77 23.74 -4.84
CA GLN A 416 -15.00 24.74 -4.06
C GLN A 416 -15.94 25.57 -3.18
N GLY A 417 -16.56 24.92 -2.17
CA GLY A 417 -17.14 25.61 -1.02
C GLY A 417 -16.04 25.84 0.03
N PRO A 418 -16.22 26.76 0.99
CA PRO A 418 -15.17 27.15 1.93
C PRO A 418 -14.83 26.00 2.88
N THR A 419 -13.73 25.32 2.63
CA THR A 419 -13.13 24.36 3.58
C THR A 419 -12.05 25.08 4.37
N GLU A 420 -12.40 25.61 5.54
CA GLU A 420 -11.45 26.23 6.49
C GLU A 420 -10.49 25.21 7.14
N LEU A 421 -10.69 23.92 6.96
CA LEU A 421 -9.92 22.86 7.63
C LEU A 421 -8.59 22.48 6.96
N SER A 422 -8.32 22.88 5.72
CA SER A 422 -7.09 22.48 5.02
C SER A 422 -5.85 23.34 5.33
N ALA A 423 -5.99 24.39 6.12
CA ALA A 423 -4.89 25.34 6.43
C ALA A 423 -4.06 24.95 7.67
N ALA A 424 -4.42 23.87 8.37
CA ALA A 424 -3.74 23.44 9.62
C ALA A 424 -2.84 22.19 9.49
N HIS A 425 -2.63 21.68 8.27
CA HIS A 425 -1.82 20.46 8.05
C HIS A 425 -0.51 20.67 7.28
#